data_0af00f5126f3f405acfd43f6bdae807e
#
_entry.id   0af00f5126f3f405acfd43f6bdae807e
#
_cell.length_a   1.000
_cell.length_b   1.000
_cell.length_c   1.000
_cell.angle_alpha   90.00
_cell.angle_beta   90.00
_cell.angle_gamma   90.00
#
_symmetry.space_group_name_H-M   'P 1'
#
loop_
_entity.id
_entity.type
_entity.pdbx_description
1 polymer ?
#
loop_
_entity_poly.entity_id
_entity_poly.type
_entity_poly.pdbx_seq_one_letter_code
_entity_poly.pdbx_strand_id
1 'polypeptide(L)'
;VKKIILTRPAVEAGEHLGFLPGDMKEKVDPYLRPLYDALDDMLTTEKLNFFITNRVIEVAPLAFMRGRTLDHAFIILDEAQNCTTTQLKMFLTRIGPSAKAIITGDLSQIDLPGHQKSGLRKALDILRPIDGIGQLYLSAEDVVRHRLVKEKFLENIKEFLPEQQEADMQEKEKQNVFPEEVIAEAEILGFSSVEELQ
;
A
#
# COMPACT_ATOMS: atom_id res chain seq x y z
N VAL A 1 17.41 10.07 9.31
CA VAL A 1 17.05 8.93 8.45
C VAL A 1 18.30 8.43 7.74
N LYS A 2 18.56 7.13 7.83
CA LYS A 2 19.74 6.48 7.23
C LYS A 2 19.41 5.66 6.00
N LYS A 3 18.16 5.22 5.85
CA LYS A 3 17.72 4.35 4.77
C LYS A 3 16.25 4.59 4.42
N ILE A 4 15.88 4.17 3.23
CA ILE A 4 14.52 4.14 2.71
C ILE A 4 14.10 2.67 2.62
N ILE A 5 12.91 2.34 3.12
CA ILE A 5 12.33 1.01 3.02
C ILE A 5 11.02 1.12 2.26
N LEU A 6 10.94 0.49 1.10
CA LEU A 6 9.73 0.40 0.30
C LEU A 6 9.15 -1.00 0.47
N THR A 7 7.90 -1.05 0.86
CA THR A 7 7.23 -2.34 1.09
C THR A 7 5.80 -2.29 0.60
N ARG A 8 5.29 -3.41 0.13
CA ARG A 8 3.87 -3.58 -0.22
C ARG A 8 3.42 -5.00 0.07
N PRO A 9 2.12 -5.24 0.32
CA PRO A 9 1.59 -6.59 0.45
C PRO A 9 1.71 -7.33 -0.88
N ALA A 10 2.06 -8.60 -0.84
CA ALA A 10 1.92 -9.48 -1.99
C ALA A 10 0.50 -10.05 -1.95
N VAL A 11 -0.35 -9.60 -2.85
CA VAL A 11 -1.74 -10.09 -2.97
C VAL A 11 -1.84 -10.87 -4.27
N GLU A 12 -2.37 -12.07 -4.18
CA GLU A 12 -2.61 -12.94 -5.33
C GLU A 12 -3.83 -12.42 -6.10
N ALA A 13 -3.61 -11.61 -7.14
CA ALA A 13 -4.66 -11.17 -8.05
C ALA A 13 -4.98 -12.29 -9.07
N GLY A 14 -5.73 -13.29 -8.62
CA GLY A 14 -6.21 -14.37 -9.50
C GLY A 14 -5.23 -15.52 -9.77
N GLU A 15 -3.93 -15.34 -9.57
CA GLU A 15 -2.92 -16.39 -9.70
C GLU A 15 -2.33 -16.72 -8.32
N HIS A 16 -2.37 -17.99 -7.94
CA HIS A 16 -1.79 -18.43 -6.67
C HIS A 16 -0.26 -18.47 -6.75
N LEU A 17 0.42 -17.73 -5.86
CA LEU A 17 1.89 -17.75 -5.71
C LEU A 17 2.47 -19.17 -5.68
N GLY A 18 1.70 -20.14 -5.18
CA GLY A 18 2.08 -21.54 -5.14
C GLY A 18 2.32 -22.19 -6.52
N PHE A 19 1.69 -21.70 -7.58
CA PHE A 19 1.82 -22.23 -8.93
C PHE A 19 2.90 -21.54 -9.79
N LEU A 20 3.44 -20.42 -9.34
CA LEU A 20 4.54 -19.75 -10.04
C LEU A 20 5.83 -20.56 -9.89
N PRO A 21 6.60 -20.78 -10.97
CA PRO A 21 7.91 -21.40 -10.88
C PRO A 21 8.90 -20.47 -10.18
N GLY A 22 9.92 -21.05 -9.55
CA GLY A 22 10.99 -20.29 -8.91
C GLY A 22 10.96 -20.32 -7.38
N ASP A 23 11.94 -19.69 -6.78
CA ASP A 23 12.02 -19.53 -5.33
C ASP A 23 11.05 -18.45 -4.82
N MET A 24 10.95 -18.29 -3.49
CA MET A 24 10.03 -17.33 -2.89
C MET A 24 10.33 -15.88 -3.32
N LYS A 25 11.59 -15.56 -3.57
CA LYS A 25 12.00 -14.21 -4.00
C LYS A 25 11.55 -13.95 -5.43
N GLU A 26 11.77 -14.89 -6.32
CA GLU A 26 11.33 -14.80 -7.72
C GLU A 26 9.80 -14.71 -7.83
N LYS A 27 9.07 -15.40 -6.96
CA LYS A 27 7.59 -15.37 -6.93
C LYS A 27 7.02 -14.04 -6.46
N VAL A 28 7.69 -13.32 -5.56
CA VAL A 28 7.22 -12.02 -5.06
C VAL A 28 7.74 -10.83 -5.87
N ASP A 29 8.76 -11.02 -6.70
CA ASP A 29 9.36 -9.97 -7.52
C ASP A 29 8.36 -9.21 -8.41
N PRO A 30 7.40 -9.86 -9.10
CA PRO A 30 6.38 -9.18 -9.88
C PRO A 30 5.55 -8.16 -9.07
N TYR A 31 5.28 -8.44 -7.80
CA TYR A 31 4.51 -7.54 -6.94
C TYR A 31 5.30 -6.31 -6.49
N LEU A 32 6.62 -6.40 -6.54
CA LEU A 32 7.52 -5.29 -6.19
C LEU A 32 7.93 -4.47 -7.43
N ARG A 33 7.63 -4.97 -8.63
CA ARG A 33 8.01 -4.33 -9.89
C ARG A 33 7.62 -2.86 -9.98
N PRO A 34 6.37 -2.46 -9.61
CA PRO A 34 5.98 -1.05 -9.66
C PRO A 34 6.85 -0.14 -8.79
N LEU A 35 7.38 -0.65 -7.66
CA LEU A 35 8.28 0.12 -6.80
C LEU A 35 9.65 0.31 -7.46
N TYR A 36 10.16 -0.71 -8.15
CA TYR A 36 11.39 -0.59 -8.92
C TYR A 36 11.24 0.36 -10.11
N ASP A 37 10.12 0.25 -10.86
CA ASP A 37 9.84 1.12 -11.99
C ASP A 37 9.79 2.61 -11.55
N ALA A 38 9.15 2.90 -10.42
CA ALA A 38 9.13 4.24 -9.84
C ALA A 38 10.53 4.74 -9.42
N LEU A 39 11.39 3.86 -8.91
CA LEU A 39 12.76 4.21 -8.57
C LEU A 39 13.62 4.45 -9.82
N ASP A 40 13.42 3.67 -10.88
CA ASP A 40 14.11 3.85 -12.17
C ASP A 40 13.72 5.17 -12.85
N ASP A 41 12.46 5.61 -12.69
CA ASP A 41 12.01 6.92 -13.19
C ASP A 41 12.64 8.10 -12.44
N MET A 42 12.96 7.93 -11.15
CA MET A 42 13.50 9.00 -10.31
C MET A 42 15.01 9.04 -10.23
N LEU A 43 15.70 7.93 -10.49
CA LEU A 43 17.13 7.77 -10.30
C LEU A 43 17.80 7.22 -11.57
N THR A 44 19.05 7.60 -11.80
CA THR A 44 19.83 6.90 -12.84
C THR A 44 20.15 5.48 -12.38
N THR A 45 20.28 4.56 -13.31
CA THR A 45 20.56 3.13 -13.05
C THR A 45 21.79 2.94 -12.15
N GLU A 46 22.85 3.75 -12.35
CA GLU A 46 24.06 3.67 -11.52
C GLU A 46 23.77 4.05 -10.06
N LYS A 47 23.01 5.14 -9.85
CA LYS A 47 22.63 5.59 -8.49
C LYS A 47 21.72 4.59 -7.81
N LEU A 48 20.73 4.05 -8.53
CA LEU A 48 19.83 3.05 -8.00
C LEU A 48 20.59 1.80 -7.57
N ASN A 49 21.45 1.26 -8.43
CA ASN A 49 22.29 0.11 -8.12
C ASN A 49 23.20 0.36 -6.91
N PHE A 50 23.80 1.55 -6.83
CA PHE A 50 24.62 1.94 -5.68
C PHE A 50 23.80 1.95 -4.39
N PHE A 51 22.60 2.55 -4.37
CA PHE A 51 21.77 2.63 -3.18
C PHE A 51 21.22 1.29 -2.73
N ILE A 52 20.82 0.41 -3.65
CA ILE A 52 20.36 -0.95 -3.32
C ILE A 52 21.52 -1.80 -2.79
N THR A 53 22.69 -1.79 -3.47
CA THR A 53 23.86 -2.55 -3.05
C THR A 53 24.35 -2.14 -1.66
N ASN A 54 24.33 -0.84 -1.37
CA ASN A 54 24.74 -0.30 -0.07
C ASN A 54 23.60 -0.31 0.98
N ARG A 55 22.45 -0.87 0.65
CA ARG A 55 21.28 -0.98 1.54
C ARG A 55 20.76 0.39 2.04
N VAL A 56 20.97 1.44 1.24
CA VAL A 56 20.36 2.75 1.46
C VAL A 56 18.90 2.72 1.05
N ILE A 57 18.59 2.00 -0.05
CA ILE A 57 17.22 1.68 -0.46
C ILE A 57 17.03 0.17 -0.31
N GLU A 58 15.95 -0.22 0.34
CA GLU A 58 15.51 -1.60 0.49
C GLU A 58 14.09 -1.72 -0.05
N VAL A 59 13.87 -2.63 -1.01
CA VAL A 59 12.55 -2.98 -1.53
C VAL A 59 12.26 -4.41 -1.12
N ALA A 60 11.19 -4.63 -0.36
CA ALA A 60 10.87 -5.96 0.15
C ALA A 60 9.36 -6.13 0.40
N PRO A 61 8.83 -7.36 0.27
CA PRO A 61 7.44 -7.65 0.63
C PRO A 61 7.16 -7.36 2.10
N LEU A 62 5.94 -6.95 2.40
CA LEU A 62 5.50 -6.67 3.78
C LEU A 62 5.76 -7.83 4.75
N ALA A 63 5.60 -9.07 4.29
CA ALA A 63 5.85 -10.25 5.10
C ALA A 63 7.28 -10.33 5.65
N PHE A 64 8.26 -9.74 4.96
CA PHE A 64 9.68 -9.74 5.36
C PHE A 64 9.99 -8.70 6.45
N MET A 65 9.02 -7.85 6.80
CA MET A 65 9.14 -6.90 7.91
C MET A 65 8.91 -7.56 9.28
N ARG A 66 8.34 -8.77 9.30
CA ARG A 66 8.08 -9.50 10.55
C ARG A 66 9.37 -9.76 11.33
N GLY A 67 9.35 -9.51 12.65
CA GLY A 67 10.50 -9.74 13.54
C GLY A 67 11.62 -8.70 13.45
N ARG A 68 11.43 -7.65 12.65
CA ARG A 68 12.40 -6.54 12.50
C ARG A 68 11.96 -5.33 13.31
N THR A 69 12.90 -4.47 13.65
CA THR A 69 12.66 -3.09 14.07
C THR A 69 13.14 -2.17 12.97
N LEU A 70 12.24 -1.35 12.41
CA LEU A 70 12.49 -0.45 11.30
C LEU A 70 12.85 0.92 11.86
N ASP A 71 14.08 1.07 12.34
CA ASP A 71 14.54 2.29 12.95
C ASP A 71 15.49 3.09 12.05
N HIS A 72 15.61 4.40 12.31
CA HIS A 72 16.38 5.35 11.50
C HIS A 72 16.04 5.29 10.01
N ALA A 73 14.81 4.95 9.66
CA ALA A 73 14.34 4.70 8.32
C ALA A 73 13.21 5.64 7.92
N PHE A 74 13.14 5.95 6.63
CA PHE A 74 11.95 6.44 5.98
C PHE A 74 11.25 5.24 5.33
N ILE A 75 10.02 4.96 5.74
CA ILE A 75 9.33 3.72 5.37
C ILE A 75 8.12 4.08 4.53
N ILE A 76 7.93 3.44 3.40
CA ILE A 76 6.74 3.58 2.58
C ILE A 76 6.06 2.21 2.49
N LEU A 77 4.83 2.12 3.00
CA LEU A 77 3.95 0.98 2.78
C LEU A 77 2.94 1.34 1.70
N ASP A 78 3.14 0.78 0.52
CA ASP A 78 2.27 0.99 -0.63
C ASP A 78 1.16 -0.07 -0.70
N GLU A 79 0.01 0.27 -1.32
CA GLU A 79 -1.16 -0.60 -1.49
C GLU A 79 -1.71 -1.17 -0.16
N ALA A 80 -1.75 -0.33 0.88
CA ALA A 80 -2.11 -0.77 2.24
C ALA A 80 -3.56 -1.24 2.37
N GLN A 81 -4.47 -0.89 1.43
CA GLN A 81 -5.82 -1.45 1.38
C GLN A 81 -5.81 -2.98 1.21
N ASN A 82 -4.74 -3.52 0.63
CA ASN A 82 -4.51 -4.95 0.45
C ASN A 82 -3.81 -5.61 1.66
N CYS A 83 -3.77 -4.92 2.80
CA CYS A 83 -3.32 -5.48 4.07
C CYS A 83 -4.50 -5.87 4.95
N THR A 84 -4.45 -7.06 5.54
CA THR A 84 -5.35 -7.43 6.64
C THR A 84 -5.03 -6.62 7.90
N THR A 85 -5.98 -6.57 8.86
CA THR A 85 -5.77 -5.92 10.16
C THR A 85 -4.52 -6.47 10.88
N THR A 86 -4.27 -7.78 10.79
CA THR A 86 -3.10 -8.43 11.41
C THR A 86 -1.79 -7.98 10.76
N GLN A 87 -1.78 -7.83 9.42
CA GLN A 87 -0.60 -7.36 8.69
C GLN A 87 -0.30 -5.89 9.00
N LEU A 88 -1.31 -5.01 9.03
CA LEU A 88 -1.14 -3.61 9.41
C LEU A 88 -0.67 -3.48 10.86
N LYS A 89 -1.28 -4.21 11.80
CA LYS A 89 -0.80 -4.23 13.19
C LYS A 89 0.65 -4.69 13.27
N MET A 90 1.01 -5.75 12.55
CA MET A 90 2.40 -6.23 12.49
C MET A 90 3.34 -5.13 11.98
N PHE A 91 2.98 -4.43 10.91
CA PHE A 91 3.78 -3.35 10.31
C PHE A 91 3.95 -2.17 11.27
N LEU A 92 2.86 -1.63 11.79
CA LEU A 92 2.87 -0.48 12.69
C LEU A 92 3.73 -0.71 13.94
N THR A 93 3.68 -1.92 14.48
CA THR A 93 4.52 -2.30 15.64
C THR A 93 6.00 -2.54 15.32
N ARG A 94 6.42 -2.40 14.06
CA ARG A 94 7.84 -2.49 13.64
C ARG A 94 8.50 -1.13 13.49
N ILE A 95 7.71 -0.04 13.43
CA ILE A 95 8.23 1.31 13.28
C ILE A 95 9.03 1.67 14.54
N GLY A 96 10.30 2.01 14.35
CA GLY A 96 11.20 2.40 15.42
C GLY A 96 11.08 3.88 15.78
N PRO A 97 11.61 4.29 16.94
CA PRO A 97 11.42 5.65 17.48
C PRO A 97 12.01 6.77 16.61
N SER A 98 13.01 6.47 15.78
CA SER A 98 13.63 7.45 14.87
C SER A 98 13.24 7.18 13.40
N ALA A 99 12.12 6.52 13.16
CA ALA A 99 11.59 6.27 11.82
C ALA A 99 10.46 7.24 11.50
N LYS A 100 10.25 7.45 10.18
CA LYS A 100 9.05 8.06 9.61
C LYS A 100 8.41 7.05 8.68
N ALA A 101 7.08 6.99 8.66
CA ALA A 101 6.36 6.11 7.75
C ALA A 101 5.30 6.88 6.97
N ILE A 102 5.18 6.56 5.68
CA ILE A 102 4.07 6.92 4.82
C ILE A 102 3.33 5.63 4.49
N ILE A 103 2.02 5.66 4.60
CA ILE A 103 1.14 4.55 4.24
C ILE A 103 0.21 5.06 3.15
N THR A 104 0.30 4.47 1.96
CA THR A 104 -0.58 4.80 0.84
C THR A 104 -1.57 3.68 0.59
N GLY A 105 -2.77 4.03 0.12
CA GLY A 105 -3.75 3.03 -0.21
C GLY A 105 -5.04 3.60 -0.77
N ASP A 106 -5.69 2.82 -1.62
CA ASP A 106 -6.97 3.13 -2.25
C ASP A 106 -8.05 2.17 -1.75
N LEU A 107 -8.99 2.68 -0.96
CA LEU A 107 -10.08 1.86 -0.39
C LEU A 107 -11.08 1.36 -1.44
N SER A 108 -11.07 1.91 -2.66
CA SER A 108 -11.91 1.43 -3.76
C SER A 108 -11.30 0.23 -4.50
N GLN A 109 -9.98 0.02 -4.39
CA GLN A 109 -9.23 -0.99 -5.11
C GLN A 109 -8.72 -2.11 -4.17
N ILE A 110 -9.64 -2.79 -3.49
CA ILE A 110 -9.29 -3.88 -2.56
C ILE A 110 -9.29 -5.20 -3.33
N ASP A 111 -8.11 -5.79 -3.51
CA ASP A 111 -7.89 -7.05 -4.23
C ASP A 111 -7.74 -8.27 -3.30
N LEU A 112 -8.07 -8.12 -2.03
CA LEU A 112 -8.02 -9.23 -1.07
C LEU A 112 -9.02 -10.33 -1.43
N PRO A 113 -8.67 -11.62 -1.23
CA PRO A 113 -9.61 -12.72 -1.37
C PRO A 113 -10.88 -12.48 -0.54
N GLY A 114 -12.07 -12.88 -1.04
CA GLY A 114 -13.37 -12.54 -0.45
C GLY A 114 -13.58 -12.94 1.01
N HIS A 115 -12.78 -13.88 1.54
CA HIS A 115 -12.77 -14.25 2.96
C HIS A 115 -11.91 -13.35 3.84
N GLN A 116 -11.14 -12.41 3.26
CA GLN A 116 -10.27 -11.48 3.96
C GLN A 116 -10.81 -10.06 3.84
N LYS A 117 -10.65 -9.28 4.91
CA LYS A 117 -11.07 -7.88 4.95
C LYS A 117 -9.86 -6.98 5.07
N SER A 118 -9.89 -5.87 4.34
CA SER A 118 -8.90 -4.80 4.48
C SER A 118 -8.88 -4.27 5.92
N GLY A 119 -7.68 -4.10 6.45
CA GLY A 119 -7.47 -3.48 7.75
C GLY A 119 -7.30 -1.97 7.69
N LEU A 120 -7.15 -1.37 6.50
CA LEU A 120 -6.77 0.03 6.34
C LEU A 120 -7.81 0.97 6.95
N ARG A 121 -9.10 0.81 6.64
CA ARG A 121 -10.17 1.66 7.21
C ARG A 121 -10.14 1.64 8.74
N LYS A 122 -10.04 0.46 9.33
CA LYS A 122 -9.95 0.32 10.79
C LYS A 122 -8.70 0.98 11.37
N ALA A 123 -7.57 0.86 10.69
CA ALA A 123 -6.34 1.52 11.10
C ALA A 123 -6.47 3.05 11.05
N LEU A 124 -7.04 3.61 9.97
CA LEU A 124 -7.31 5.05 9.85
C LEU A 124 -8.18 5.57 11.00
N ASP A 125 -9.24 4.84 11.36
CA ASP A 125 -10.14 5.25 12.46
C ASP A 125 -9.43 5.22 13.81
N ILE A 126 -8.64 4.20 14.09
CA ILE A 126 -7.90 4.06 15.35
C ILE A 126 -6.79 5.11 15.47
N LEU A 127 -6.10 5.40 14.36
CA LEU A 127 -4.95 6.29 14.35
C LEU A 127 -5.33 7.78 14.27
N ARG A 128 -6.55 8.11 13.85
CA ARG A 128 -7.02 9.50 13.68
C ARG A 128 -6.83 10.39 14.91
N PRO A 129 -7.10 9.94 16.15
CA PRO A 129 -6.96 10.80 17.34
C PRO A 129 -5.51 10.90 17.86
N ILE A 130 -4.55 10.21 17.24
CA ILE A 130 -3.18 10.13 17.75
C ILE A 130 -2.40 11.34 17.25
N ASP A 131 -1.83 12.11 18.18
CA ASP A 131 -0.95 13.23 17.83
C ASP A 131 0.30 12.76 17.09
N GLY A 132 0.74 13.54 16.11
CA GLY A 132 1.86 13.18 15.24
C GLY A 132 1.50 12.28 14.06
N ILE A 133 0.22 11.90 13.89
CA ILE A 133 -0.29 11.18 12.73
C ILE A 133 -1.15 12.11 11.88
N GLY A 134 -0.71 12.40 10.65
CA GLY A 134 -1.48 13.11 9.64
C GLY A 134 -2.23 12.14 8.73
N GLN A 135 -3.46 12.48 8.35
CA GLN A 135 -4.24 11.76 7.34
C GLN A 135 -4.61 12.74 6.23
N LEU A 136 -4.23 12.41 5.01
CA LEU A 136 -4.54 13.15 3.80
C LEU A 136 -5.42 12.29 2.91
N TYR A 137 -6.52 12.87 2.45
CA TYR A 137 -7.45 12.23 1.53
C TYR A 137 -7.39 12.96 0.19
N LEU A 138 -7.16 12.20 -0.87
CA LEU A 138 -7.18 12.69 -2.25
C LEU A 138 -8.53 12.37 -2.86
N SER A 139 -9.02 13.27 -3.70
CA SER A 139 -10.28 13.14 -4.44
C SER A 139 -10.03 12.71 -5.89
N ALA A 140 -11.10 12.39 -6.62
CA ALA A 140 -11.01 12.09 -8.04
C ALA A 140 -10.39 13.25 -8.86
N GLU A 141 -10.48 14.50 -8.36
CA GLU A 141 -9.89 15.67 -9.02
C GLU A 141 -8.36 15.65 -8.97
N ASP A 142 -7.79 15.08 -7.91
CA ASP A 142 -6.35 14.95 -7.68
C ASP A 142 -5.71 13.86 -8.54
N VAL A 143 -6.53 12.99 -9.16
CA VAL A 143 -6.04 11.84 -9.95
C VAL A 143 -5.46 12.33 -11.28
N VAL A 144 -4.14 12.18 -11.44
CA VAL A 144 -3.42 12.46 -12.68
C VAL A 144 -3.41 11.19 -13.54
N ARG A 145 -4.41 11.05 -14.40
CA ARG A 145 -4.47 9.97 -15.41
C ARG A 145 -4.61 10.55 -16.80
N HIS A 146 -4.27 9.78 -17.83
CA HIS A 146 -4.44 10.19 -19.21
C HIS A 146 -5.91 10.58 -19.44
N ARG A 147 -6.16 11.72 -20.13
CA ARG A 147 -7.49 12.29 -20.37
C ARG A 147 -8.53 11.28 -20.87
N LEU A 148 -8.12 10.37 -21.77
CA LEU A 148 -8.99 9.33 -22.32
C LEU A 148 -9.46 8.32 -21.27
N VAL A 149 -8.69 8.13 -20.20
CA VAL A 149 -9.06 7.26 -19.09
C VAL A 149 -10.08 7.93 -18.18
N LYS A 150 -9.99 9.27 -18.01
CA LYS A 150 -10.95 10.05 -17.19
C LYS A 150 -12.35 10.14 -17.82
N GLU A 151 -12.45 10.32 -19.15
CA GLU A 151 -13.70 10.77 -19.77
C GLU A 151 -14.53 9.68 -20.46
N LYS A 152 -13.93 8.59 -20.92
CA LYS A 152 -14.66 7.58 -21.74
C LYS A 152 -14.35 6.12 -21.43
N PHE A 153 -13.20 5.84 -20.85
CA PHE A 153 -12.79 4.45 -20.66
C PHE A 153 -13.55 3.79 -19.52
N LEU A 154 -13.86 4.52 -18.45
CA LEU A 154 -14.65 4.02 -17.32
C LEU A 154 -16.14 3.80 -17.66
N GLU A 155 -16.71 4.62 -18.55
CA GLU A 155 -18.09 4.38 -19.05
C GLU A 155 -18.15 3.14 -19.94
N ASN A 156 -17.14 2.92 -20.77
CA ASN A 156 -17.11 1.77 -21.69
C ASN A 156 -16.68 0.47 -21.00
N ILE A 157 -15.89 0.50 -19.91
CA ILE A 157 -15.52 -0.69 -19.15
C ILE A 157 -16.75 -1.33 -18.48
N LYS A 158 -17.76 -0.56 -18.12
CA LYS A 158 -19.02 -1.12 -17.55
C LYS A 158 -19.69 -2.11 -18.52
N GLU A 159 -19.52 -1.94 -19.83
CA GLU A 159 -20.02 -2.88 -20.84
C GLU A 159 -19.22 -4.19 -20.94
N PHE A 160 -17.99 -4.23 -20.41
CA PHE A 160 -17.13 -5.42 -20.43
C PHE A 160 -17.17 -6.23 -19.12
N LEU A 161 -17.77 -5.71 -18.06
CA LEU A 161 -17.94 -6.43 -16.80
C LEU A 161 -19.18 -7.33 -16.91
N PRO A 162 -19.07 -8.65 -16.60
CA PRO A 162 -20.25 -9.51 -16.51
C PRO A 162 -21.22 -8.96 -15.45
N GLU A 163 -22.53 -9.07 -15.71
CA GLU A 163 -23.63 -8.55 -14.85
C GLU A 163 -23.50 -8.96 -13.37
N GLN A 164 -22.82 -10.07 -13.07
CA GLN A 164 -22.57 -10.52 -11.71
C GLN A 164 -21.57 -9.64 -10.94
N GLN A 165 -20.63 -8.97 -11.63
CA GLN A 165 -19.70 -8.05 -11.01
C GLN A 165 -20.30 -6.66 -10.81
N GLU A 166 -21.28 -6.27 -11.62
CA GLU A 166 -22.05 -5.03 -11.41
C GLU A 166 -22.91 -5.09 -10.16
N ALA A 167 -23.53 -6.23 -9.86
CA ALA A 167 -24.31 -6.43 -8.64
C ALA A 167 -23.43 -6.36 -7.39
N ASP A 168 -22.25 -6.97 -7.41
CA ASP A 168 -21.27 -6.91 -6.34
C ASP A 168 -20.68 -5.50 -6.14
N MET A 169 -20.48 -4.73 -7.23
CA MET A 169 -20.04 -3.34 -7.14
C MET A 169 -21.14 -2.42 -6.61
N GLN A 170 -22.38 -2.56 -7.07
CA GLN A 170 -23.51 -1.79 -6.59
C GLN A 170 -23.86 -2.10 -5.12
N GLU A 171 -23.65 -3.32 -4.68
CA GLU A 171 -23.83 -3.70 -3.27
C GLU A 171 -22.69 -3.14 -2.40
N LYS A 172 -21.47 -3.08 -2.92
CA LYS A 172 -20.31 -2.40 -2.30
C LYS A 172 -20.49 -0.88 -2.25
N GLU A 173 -21.03 -0.26 -3.29
CA GLU A 173 -21.34 1.19 -3.32
C GLU A 173 -22.46 1.56 -2.34
N LYS A 174 -23.50 0.71 -2.18
CA LYS A 174 -24.58 0.93 -1.20
C LYS A 174 -24.14 0.73 0.26
N GLN A 175 -23.09 -0.04 0.51
CA GLN A 175 -22.49 -0.19 1.84
C GLN A 175 -21.45 0.90 2.16
N ASN A 176 -20.96 1.62 1.16
CA ASN A 176 -20.09 2.79 1.31
C ASN A 176 -20.94 4.06 1.38
N VAL A 177 -21.31 4.47 2.59
CA VAL A 177 -22.02 5.75 2.85
C VAL A 177 -21.06 6.94 2.73
N PHE A 178 -20.08 6.90 1.85
CA PHE A 178 -19.27 8.04 1.48
C PHE A 178 -19.20 8.10 -0.04
N PRO A 179 -19.63 9.22 -0.66
CA PRO A 179 -19.38 9.48 -2.06
C PRO A 179 -17.89 9.74 -2.25
N GLU A 180 -17.33 9.22 -3.34
CA GLU A 180 -16.03 9.53 -3.89
C GLU A 180 -14.88 8.58 -3.50
N GLU A 181 -14.16 8.17 -4.51
CA GLU A 181 -12.88 7.46 -4.48
C GLU A 181 -11.91 8.21 -3.57
N VAL A 182 -11.66 7.66 -2.39
CA VAL A 182 -10.76 8.27 -1.41
C VAL A 182 -9.48 7.49 -1.40
N ILE A 183 -8.41 8.07 -1.93
CA ILE A 183 -7.05 7.61 -1.73
C ILE A 183 -6.62 8.13 -0.36
N ALA A 184 -6.27 7.24 0.56
CA ALA A 184 -5.80 7.63 1.88
C ALA A 184 -4.28 7.54 1.92
N GLU A 185 -3.62 8.68 2.06
CA GLU A 185 -2.21 8.76 2.43
C GLU A 185 -2.14 9.09 3.92
N ALA A 186 -1.47 8.24 4.71
CA ALA A 186 -1.22 8.50 6.12
C ALA A 186 0.28 8.71 6.33
N GLU A 187 0.66 9.91 6.72
CA GLU A 187 2.03 10.22 7.12
C GLU A 187 2.16 10.06 8.63
N ILE A 188 2.99 9.11 9.06
CA ILE A 188 3.30 8.91 10.48
C ILE A 188 4.60 9.63 10.79
N LEU A 189 4.49 10.80 11.41
CA LEU A 189 5.63 11.59 11.90
C LEU A 189 6.05 11.07 13.27
N GLY A 190 7.12 10.30 13.28
CA GLY A 190 7.96 9.85 14.40
C GLY A 190 7.40 9.87 15.83
N PHE A 191 7.06 8.72 16.36
CA PHE A 191 6.88 8.57 17.81
C PHE A 191 8.19 8.77 18.55
N SER A 192 8.19 9.57 19.59
CA SER A 192 9.38 9.80 20.43
C SER A 192 9.62 8.67 21.43
N SER A 193 8.65 7.83 21.76
CA SER A 193 8.81 6.62 22.58
C SER A 193 7.70 5.60 22.38
N VAL A 194 8.03 4.33 22.62
CA VAL A 194 7.08 3.18 22.55
C VAL A 194 6.12 3.17 23.76
N GLU A 195 6.39 3.95 24.79
CA GLU A 195 5.59 3.99 26.04
C GLU A 195 4.26 4.74 25.86
N GLU A 196 4.08 5.52 24.81
CA GLU A 196 2.83 6.24 24.53
C GLU A 196 1.77 5.37 23.81
N LEU A 197 2.06 4.09 23.55
CA LEU A 197 1.16 3.14 22.85
C LEU A 197 0.54 2.07 23.76
N GLN A 198 0.64 2.22 25.11
CA GLN A 198 -0.02 1.30 26.07
C GLN A 198 -1.33 1.84 26.59
#